data_d7e73a3b2f9a21177ef03e0ee27b4a51
#
_entry.id   d7e73a3b2f9a21177ef03e0ee27b4a51
#
_cell.length_a   1.000
_cell.length_b   1.000
_cell.length_c   1.000
_cell.angle_alpha   90.00
_cell.angle_beta   90.00
_cell.angle_gamma   90.00
#
_symmetry.space_group_name_H-M   'P 1'
#
loop_
_entity.id
_entity.type
_entity.pdbx_description
1 polymer ?
#
loop_
_entity_poly.entity_id
_entity_poly.type
_entity_poly.pdbx_seq_one_letter_code
_entity_poly.pdbx_strand_id
1 'polypeptide(L)'
;LDGGHISLRGEMAGRSGADLFISLHTNSNNSHANGYPTNSQPVTINKPLIILNSLAKENEICINIANKIGENLSIVNFNEGLAKSKEFDSVKKGSLSEWTVAKNDSITINGSVYYRMGENGDYYGVLRGANVAGVPGMIVEHGFHSVPEVRKKAMQSDLINKWVDADAKAIAAGFGF
;
A
#
# COMPACT_ATOMS: atom_id res chain seq x y z
N LEU A 1 9.48 -22.39 -0.28
CA LEU A 1 9.58 -21.26 -1.20
C LEU A 1 10.86 -20.53 -0.86
N ASP A 2 11.84 -20.75 -1.71
CA ASP A 2 13.15 -20.18 -1.60
C ASP A 2 13.03 -18.65 -1.57
N GLY A 3 13.61 -18.03 -0.56
CA GLY A 3 13.53 -16.58 -0.34
C GLY A 3 14.33 -15.80 -1.37
N GLY A 4 14.04 -16.01 -2.66
CA GLY A 4 14.63 -15.25 -3.75
C GLY A 4 14.57 -13.75 -3.47
N HIS A 5 15.51 -13.01 -4.02
CA HIS A 5 15.58 -11.56 -3.86
C HIS A 5 14.20 -10.93 -4.06
N ILE A 6 13.80 -10.01 -3.21
CA ILE A 6 12.43 -9.46 -3.17
C ILE A 6 11.98 -8.88 -4.52
N SER A 7 12.91 -8.38 -5.33
CA SER A 7 12.63 -7.88 -6.69
C SER A 7 12.16 -8.97 -7.64
N LEU A 8 12.58 -10.22 -7.46
CA LEU A 8 12.18 -11.34 -8.32
C LEU A 8 10.67 -11.56 -8.35
N ARG A 9 9.96 -11.23 -7.28
CA ARG A 9 8.49 -11.31 -7.25
C ARG A 9 7.85 -10.35 -8.26
N GLY A 10 8.37 -9.12 -8.34
CA GLY A 10 7.92 -8.17 -9.35
C GLY A 10 8.33 -8.58 -10.77
N GLU A 11 9.56 -9.10 -10.94
CA GLU A 11 10.03 -9.58 -12.23
C GLU A 11 9.20 -10.76 -12.77
N MET A 12 8.70 -11.64 -11.90
CA MET A 12 7.80 -12.73 -12.27
C MET A 12 6.51 -12.22 -12.92
N ALA A 13 6.00 -11.07 -12.53
CA ALA A 13 4.82 -10.45 -13.15
C ALA A 13 5.07 -10.18 -14.65
N GLY A 14 6.23 -9.60 -14.99
CA GLY A 14 6.59 -9.40 -16.39
C GLY A 14 6.69 -10.70 -17.17
N ARG A 15 7.28 -11.75 -16.59
CA ARG A 15 7.39 -13.06 -17.22
C ARG A 15 6.03 -13.76 -17.44
N SER A 16 5.04 -13.42 -16.60
CA SER A 16 3.67 -13.96 -16.73
C SER A 16 2.80 -13.18 -17.71
N GLY A 17 3.29 -12.04 -18.25
CA GLY A 17 2.51 -11.16 -19.11
C GLY A 17 1.41 -10.40 -18.37
N ALA A 18 1.62 -10.09 -17.09
CA ALA A 18 0.65 -9.35 -16.29
C ALA A 18 0.56 -7.88 -16.72
N ASP A 19 -0.65 -7.34 -16.79
CA ASP A 19 -0.91 -5.93 -17.07
C ASP A 19 -0.70 -5.04 -15.84
N LEU A 20 -0.82 -5.61 -14.65
CA LEU A 20 -0.65 -4.93 -13.38
C LEU A 20 -0.12 -5.89 -12.31
N PHE A 21 0.86 -5.44 -11.55
CA PHE A 21 1.37 -6.12 -10.36
C PHE A 21 0.81 -5.47 -9.10
N ILE A 22 0.19 -6.26 -8.22
CA ILE A 22 -0.30 -5.77 -6.92
C ILE A 22 0.30 -6.61 -5.80
N SER A 23 0.91 -5.95 -4.83
CA SER A 23 1.42 -6.53 -3.60
C SER A 23 0.52 -6.13 -2.43
N LEU A 24 -0.20 -7.11 -1.86
CA LEU A 24 -1.17 -6.86 -0.77
C LEU A 24 -0.47 -6.99 0.57
N HIS A 25 -0.58 -5.96 1.40
CA HIS A 25 0.11 -5.84 2.67
C HIS A 25 -0.73 -5.20 3.78
N THR A 26 -0.24 -5.30 4.99
CA THR A 26 -0.56 -4.41 6.11
C THR A 26 0.72 -3.77 6.63
N ASN A 27 0.63 -2.54 7.07
CA ASN A 27 1.75 -1.72 7.44
C ASN A 27 2.06 -1.73 8.94
N SER A 28 3.22 -1.18 9.29
CA SER A 28 3.62 -0.92 10.66
C SER A 28 4.36 0.42 10.73
N ASN A 29 4.01 1.25 11.71
CA ASN A 29 4.66 2.56 11.92
C ASN A 29 5.48 2.63 13.21
N ASN A 30 5.74 1.52 13.86
CA ASN A 30 6.60 1.50 15.04
C ASN A 30 8.06 1.24 14.66
N SER A 31 8.97 2.03 15.23
CA SER A 31 10.38 1.69 15.21
C SER A 31 10.59 0.40 16.01
N HIS A 32 11.20 -0.57 15.39
CA HIS A 32 11.39 -1.89 15.97
C HIS A 32 12.83 -2.04 16.49
N ALA A 33 12.99 -2.14 17.78
CA ALA A 33 14.09 -2.92 18.29
C ALA A 33 13.71 -4.40 18.12
N ASN A 34 14.39 -5.13 17.24
CA ASN A 34 14.19 -6.56 16.98
C ASN A 34 12.94 -6.98 16.18
N GLY A 35 12.40 -6.16 15.31
CA GLY A 35 11.40 -6.58 14.33
C GLY A 35 9.96 -6.73 14.84
N TYR A 36 9.67 -6.47 16.10
CA TYR A 36 8.33 -6.52 16.67
C TYR A 36 7.90 -5.19 17.25
N PRO A 37 6.63 -4.75 17.06
CA PRO A 37 6.13 -3.54 17.68
C PRO A 37 6.24 -3.66 19.21
N THR A 38 7.03 -2.78 19.82
CA THR A 38 6.98 -2.61 21.25
C THR A 38 5.71 -1.84 21.59
N ASN A 39 4.95 -2.30 22.58
CA ASN A 39 3.70 -1.67 23.04
C ASN A 39 3.88 -0.25 23.63
N SER A 40 5.05 0.32 23.53
CA SER A 40 5.44 1.54 24.25
C SER A 40 5.13 2.84 23.51
N GLN A 41 4.73 2.78 22.24
CA GLN A 41 4.35 3.99 21.48
C GLN A 41 2.91 3.85 20.99
N PRO A 42 2.02 4.81 21.31
CA PRO A 42 0.68 4.79 20.75
C PRO A 42 0.76 4.93 19.24
N VAL A 43 0.22 3.95 18.55
CA VAL A 43 0.07 4.01 17.11
C VAL A 43 -1.12 4.91 16.79
N THR A 44 -0.84 6.04 16.18
CA THR A 44 -1.85 7.07 15.91
C THR A 44 -2.34 7.07 14.48
N ILE A 45 -1.69 6.30 13.60
CA ILE A 45 -2.00 6.28 12.17
C ILE A 45 -2.58 4.93 11.80
N ASN A 46 -3.79 4.94 11.29
CA ASN A 46 -4.38 3.80 10.61
C ASN A 46 -5.09 4.27 9.35
N LYS A 47 -4.39 4.23 8.23
CA LYS A 47 -4.89 4.62 6.91
C LYS A 47 -4.48 3.61 5.88
N PRO A 48 -5.29 3.36 4.84
CA PRO A 48 -4.79 2.67 3.67
C PRO A 48 -3.73 3.54 2.97
N LEU A 49 -2.68 2.91 2.50
CA LEU A 49 -1.66 3.54 1.67
C LEU A 49 -1.47 2.71 0.41
N ILE A 50 -1.49 3.37 -0.73
CA ILE A 50 -1.22 2.74 -2.01
C ILE A 50 0.07 3.36 -2.56
N ILE A 51 1.06 2.52 -2.84
CA ILE A 51 2.38 2.96 -3.26
C ILE A 51 2.61 2.46 -4.67
N LEU A 52 2.77 3.38 -5.61
CA LEU A 52 2.95 3.10 -7.04
C LEU A 52 4.44 2.98 -7.38
N ASN A 53 4.75 2.17 -8.40
CA ASN A 53 6.05 2.25 -9.06
C ASN A 53 6.06 3.36 -10.13
N SER A 54 7.23 3.61 -10.70
CA SER A 54 7.43 4.68 -11.67
C SER A 54 6.58 4.55 -12.93
N LEU A 55 6.24 3.32 -13.35
CA LEU A 55 5.34 3.09 -14.48
C LEU A 55 3.88 3.34 -14.10
N ALA A 56 3.45 2.84 -12.94
CA ALA A 56 2.06 3.00 -12.51
C ALA A 56 1.68 4.45 -12.23
N LYS A 57 2.61 5.26 -11.72
CA LYS A 57 2.34 6.67 -11.44
C LYS A 57 2.13 7.54 -12.71
N GLU A 58 2.57 7.07 -13.86
CA GLU A 58 2.34 7.73 -15.16
C GLU A 58 1.19 7.07 -15.94
N ASN A 59 0.56 6.03 -15.39
CA ASN A 59 -0.52 5.30 -16.02
C ASN A 59 -1.87 5.68 -15.39
N GLU A 60 -2.74 6.31 -16.18
CA GLU A 60 -4.03 6.81 -15.71
C GLU A 60 -4.93 5.71 -15.14
N ILE A 61 -4.97 4.53 -15.75
CA ILE A 61 -5.75 3.39 -15.28
C ILE A 61 -5.24 2.96 -13.89
N CYS A 62 -3.93 2.86 -13.72
CA CYS A 62 -3.33 2.50 -12.44
C CYS A 62 -3.59 3.54 -11.34
N ILE A 63 -3.52 4.83 -11.68
CA ILE A 63 -3.85 5.92 -10.76
C ILE A 63 -5.33 5.84 -10.34
N ASN A 64 -6.23 5.60 -11.28
CA ASN A 64 -7.66 5.47 -10.99
C ASN A 64 -7.96 4.26 -10.11
N ILE A 65 -7.36 3.09 -10.41
CA ILE A 65 -7.45 1.91 -9.55
C ILE A 65 -6.94 2.21 -8.14
N ALA A 66 -5.76 2.82 -8.02
CA ALA A 66 -5.15 3.14 -6.74
C ALA A 66 -6.02 4.09 -5.90
N ASN A 67 -6.55 5.13 -6.50
CA ASN A 67 -7.46 6.07 -5.84
C ASN A 67 -8.73 5.35 -5.35
N LYS A 68 -9.31 4.49 -6.20
CA LYS A 68 -10.53 3.76 -5.86
C LYS A 68 -10.30 2.72 -4.77
N ILE A 69 -9.18 2.01 -4.79
CA ILE A 69 -8.76 1.12 -3.69
C ILE A 69 -8.68 1.94 -2.39
N GLY A 70 -7.97 3.04 -2.38
CA GLY A 70 -7.81 3.87 -1.19
C GLY A 70 -9.14 4.38 -0.64
N GLU A 71 -10.04 4.86 -1.51
CA GLU A 71 -11.38 5.28 -1.13
C GLU A 71 -12.18 4.14 -0.50
N ASN A 72 -12.26 3.00 -1.19
CA ASN A 72 -13.02 1.84 -0.73
C ASN A 72 -12.49 1.31 0.62
N LEU A 73 -11.17 1.20 0.76
CA LEU A 73 -10.53 0.76 2.01
C LEU A 73 -10.77 1.75 3.15
N SER A 74 -10.77 3.06 2.87
CA SER A 74 -11.08 4.08 3.87
C SER A 74 -12.51 3.92 4.40
N ILE A 75 -13.47 3.62 3.51
CA ILE A 75 -14.86 3.35 3.87
C ILE A 75 -14.96 2.09 4.73
N VAL A 76 -14.29 1.01 4.33
CA VAL A 76 -14.25 -0.25 5.11
C VAL A 76 -13.68 0.01 6.50
N ASN A 77 -12.52 0.65 6.59
CA ASN A 77 -11.88 0.93 7.87
C ASN A 77 -12.73 1.83 8.78
N PHE A 78 -13.42 2.82 8.20
CA PHE A 78 -14.36 3.65 8.96
C PHE A 78 -15.54 2.84 9.49
N ASN A 79 -16.20 2.04 8.65
CA ASN A 79 -17.34 1.23 9.04
C ASN A 79 -16.98 0.18 10.10
N GLU A 80 -15.76 -0.29 10.08
CA GLU A 80 -15.20 -1.19 11.09
C GLU A 80 -14.73 -0.49 12.38
N GLY A 81 -14.87 0.82 12.46
CA GLY A 81 -14.41 1.61 13.61
C GLY A 81 -12.88 1.70 13.74
N LEU A 82 -12.16 1.46 12.64
CA LEU A 82 -10.69 1.48 12.58
C LEU A 82 -10.13 2.82 12.11
N ALA A 83 -10.99 3.71 11.65
CA ALA A 83 -10.65 5.06 11.22
C ALA A 83 -11.65 6.07 11.77
N LYS A 84 -11.22 7.31 11.94
CA LYS A 84 -12.09 8.39 12.46
C LYS A 84 -12.96 9.05 11.38
N SER A 85 -12.58 8.95 10.11
CA SER A 85 -13.26 9.58 8.98
C SER A 85 -13.32 8.63 7.80
N LYS A 86 -14.40 8.76 7.00
CA LYS A 86 -14.50 8.12 5.67
C LYS A 86 -13.67 8.84 4.64
N GLU A 87 -13.38 10.12 4.92
CA GLU A 87 -12.66 10.95 3.97
C GLU A 87 -11.24 10.42 3.79
N PHE A 88 -10.82 10.50 2.58
CA PHE A 88 -9.46 10.29 2.16
C PHE A 88 -8.63 11.42 2.72
N ASP A 89 -8.26 11.29 3.98
CA ASP A 89 -7.40 12.26 4.61
C ASP A 89 -6.10 12.40 3.82
N SER A 90 -5.86 13.55 3.24
CA SER A 90 -4.54 13.88 2.74
C SER A 90 -3.54 13.67 3.88
N VAL A 91 -2.67 12.71 3.74
CA VAL A 91 -1.58 12.55 4.70
C VAL A 91 -0.70 13.77 4.52
N LYS A 92 -0.72 14.65 5.50
CA LYS A 92 0.18 15.81 5.48
C LYS A 92 1.61 15.30 5.42
N LYS A 93 2.45 15.96 4.63
CA LYS A 93 3.86 15.63 4.47
C LYS A 93 4.57 15.35 5.81
N GLY A 94 4.17 16.02 6.90
CA GLY A 94 4.68 15.80 8.24
C GLY A 94 4.25 14.48 8.91
N SER A 95 3.14 13.87 8.50
CA SER A 95 2.71 12.58 9.05
C SER A 95 3.34 11.37 8.34
N LEU A 96 4.04 11.61 7.24
CA LEU A 96 4.89 10.65 6.54
C LEU A 96 6.38 10.87 6.80
N SER A 97 6.75 11.75 7.71
CA SER A 97 8.15 12.05 8.00
C SER A 97 8.96 10.82 8.41
N GLU A 98 8.32 9.81 8.95
CA GLU A 98 8.92 8.50 9.25
C GLU A 98 9.26 7.69 7.98
N TRP A 99 8.68 8.06 6.85
CA TRP A 99 8.84 7.37 5.56
C TRP A 99 9.70 8.16 4.59
N THR A 100 9.86 9.46 4.84
CA THR A 100 10.60 10.39 4.00
C THR A 100 11.96 10.66 4.58
N VAL A 101 12.75 9.65 4.78
CA VAL A 101 14.09 9.83 5.39
C VAL A 101 15.17 10.05 4.34
N ALA A 102 14.94 9.75 3.08
CA ALA A 102 15.90 9.91 2.03
C ALA A 102 15.60 11.10 1.13
N LYS A 103 16.65 11.70 0.62
CA LYS A 103 16.68 12.93 -0.19
C LYS A 103 15.79 12.90 -1.45
N ASN A 104 15.32 11.71 -1.88
CA ASN A 104 14.55 11.48 -3.11
C ASN A 104 13.21 10.81 -2.86
N ASP A 105 12.71 10.86 -1.62
CA ASP A 105 11.53 10.12 -1.23
C ASP A 105 10.22 10.87 -1.46
N SER A 106 9.27 10.08 -1.78
CA SER A 106 7.81 10.17 -1.76
C SER A 106 7.17 11.48 -2.17
N ILE A 107 6.47 11.45 -3.22
CA ILE A 107 5.50 12.47 -3.58
C ILE A 107 4.11 11.89 -3.41
N THR A 108 3.27 12.60 -2.68
CA THR A 108 1.84 12.32 -2.63
C THR A 108 1.23 12.67 -3.98
N ILE A 109 0.56 11.71 -4.60
CA ILE A 109 -0.16 11.93 -5.85
C ILE A 109 -1.56 12.42 -5.54
N ASN A 110 -2.31 11.65 -4.73
CA ASN A 110 -3.63 11.98 -4.22
C ASN A 110 -3.83 11.33 -2.86
N GLY A 111 -4.12 12.10 -1.82
CA GLY A 111 -4.49 11.58 -0.51
C GLY A 111 -3.60 10.44 -0.02
N SER A 112 -4.05 9.19 -0.11
CA SER A 112 -3.31 7.99 0.30
C SER A 112 -2.53 7.30 -0.82
N VAL A 113 -2.47 7.87 -2.02
CA VAL A 113 -1.72 7.30 -3.14
C VAL A 113 -0.38 7.99 -3.27
N TYR A 114 0.69 7.21 -3.27
CA TYR A 114 2.07 7.69 -3.23
C TYR A 114 2.94 6.97 -4.24
N TYR A 115 4.11 7.52 -4.47
CA TYR A 115 5.26 6.77 -4.96
C TYR A 115 6.50 7.16 -4.16
N ARG A 116 7.49 6.28 -4.14
CA ARG A 116 8.71 6.50 -3.41
C ARG A 116 9.91 6.08 -4.24
N MET A 117 10.85 7.02 -4.42
CA MET A 117 12.08 6.79 -5.17
C MET A 117 13.26 6.63 -4.21
N GLY A 118 14.19 5.78 -4.58
CA GLY A 118 15.49 5.63 -3.93
C GLY A 118 16.62 5.85 -4.92
N GLU A 119 17.86 5.63 -4.50
CA GLU A 119 19.02 5.82 -5.35
C GLU A 119 19.02 4.95 -6.62
N ASN A 120 18.42 3.77 -6.55
CA ASN A 120 18.39 2.78 -7.64
C ASN A 120 17.00 2.65 -8.29
N GLY A 121 16.22 3.73 -8.38
CA GLY A 121 14.86 3.73 -8.90
C GLY A 121 13.80 3.56 -7.80
N ASP A 122 12.72 2.82 -8.07
CA ASP A 122 11.67 2.60 -7.07
C ASP A 122 12.24 2.04 -5.78
N TYR A 123 11.90 2.68 -4.65
CA TYR A 123 12.47 2.36 -3.35
C TYR A 123 12.19 0.91 -2.92
N TYR A 124 10.97 0.45 -3.12
CA TYR A 124 10.56 -0.90 -2.74
C TYR A 124 11.04 -1.92 -3.77
N GLY A 125 11.83 -2.90 -3.33
CA GLY A 125 12.41 -3.90 -4.22
C GLY A 125 11.41 -4.64 -5.10
N VAL A 126 10.23 -4.97 -4.55
CA VAL A 126 9.16 -5.64 -5.31
C VAL A 126 8.61 -4.75 -6.43
N LEU A 127 8.46 -3.45 -6.18
CA LEU A 127 8.02 -2.47 -7.19
C LEU A 127 9.11 -2.21 -8.23
N ARG A 128 10.36 -2.13 -7.79
CA ARG A 128 11.51 -2.00 -8.70
C ARG A 128 11.61 -3.19 -9.64
N GLY A 129 11.39 -4.42 -9.14
CA GLY A 129 11.39 -5.62 -9.96
C GLY A 129 10.28 -5.59 -11.02
N ALA A 130 9.06 -5.20 -10.65
CA ALA A 130 7.97 -5.03 -11.60
C ALA A 130 8.29 -3.95 -12.65
N ASN A 131 8.85 -2.81 -12.22
CA ASN A 131 9.25 -1.74 -13.12
C ASN A 131 10.31 -2.19 -14.14
N VAL A 132 11.35 -2.89 -13.69
CA VAL A 132 12.40 -3.45 -14.58
C VAL A 132 11.80 -4.42 -15.59
N ALA A 133 10.78 -5.17 -15.20
CA ALA A 133 10.06 -6.08 -16.08
C ALA A 133 9.01 -5.39 -17.00
N GLY A 134 8.90 -4.07 -16.93
CA GLY A 134 7.95 -3.30 -17.76
C GLY A 134 6.51 -3.35 -17.28
N VAL A 135 6.25 -3.79 -16.05
CA VAL A 135 4.91 -3.94 -15.50
C VAL A 135 4.60 -2.81 -14.51
N PRO A 136 3.51 -2.04 -14.71
CA PRO A 136 3.01 -1.14 -13.70
C PRO A 136 2.71 -1.90 -12.42
N GLY A 137 3.03 -1.32 -11.25
CA GLY A 137 2.87 -2.03 -9.99
C GLY A 137 2.52 -1.13 -8.83
N MET A 138 1.82 -1.73 -7.85
CA MET A 138 1.50 -1.05 -6.60
C MET A 138 1.60 -1.97 -5.40
N ILE A 139 1.89 -1.38 -4.24
CA ILE A 139 1.70 -1.99 -2.93
C ILE A 139 0.44 -1.40 -2.34
N VAL A 140 -0.44 -2.25 -1.83
CA VAL A 140 -1.65 -1.86 -1.11
C VAL A 140 -1.46 -2.20 0.36
N GLU A 141 -1.36 -1.16 1.19
CA GLU A 141 -1.31 -1.27 2.64
C GLU A 141 -2.72 -1.00 3.19
N HIS A 142 -3.45 -2.05 3.55
CA HIS A 142 -4.88 -1.97 3.94
C HIS A 142 -5.12 -1.24 5.25
N GLY A 143 -4.13 -1.25 6.12
CA GLY A 143 -4.13 -0.62 7.42
C GLY A 143 -2.85 -0.98 8.18
N PHE A 144 -2.72 -0.47 9.40
CA PHE A 144 -1.52 -0.66 10.21
C PHE A 144 -1.73 -1.76 11.26
N HIS A 145 -1.12 -2.93 11.06
CA HIS A 145 -1.19 -4.03 12.04
C HIS A 145 -0.48 -3.71 13.37
N SER A 146 0.30 -2.64 13.43
CA SER A 146 0.81 -2.06 14.68
C SER A 146 -0.30 -1.45 15.54
N VAL A 147 -1.47 -1.13 14.97
CA VAL A 147 -2.69 -0.77 15.73
C VAL A 147 -3.35 -2.06 16.25
N PRO A 148 -3.47 -2.25 17.57
CA PRO A 148 -3.99 -3.50 18.14
C PRO A 148 -5.38 -3.87 17.63
N GLU A 149 -6.28 -2.91 17.46
CA GLU A 149 -7.64 -3.12 16.96
C GLU A 149 -7.65 -3.63 15.52
N VAL A 150 -6.79 -3.08 14.65
CA VAL A 150 -6.65 -3.55 13.27
C VAL A 150 -6.21 -5.00 13.25
N ARG A 151 -5.16 -5.33 14.01
CA ARG A 151 -4.65 -6.69 14.10
C ARG A 151 -5.70 -7.65 14.65
N LYS A 152 -6.39 -7.27 15.73
CA LYS A 152 -7.44 -8.08 16.33
C LYS A 152 -8.56 -8.37 15.34
N LYS A 153 -9.07 -7.35 14.65
CA LYS A 153 -10.15 -7.52 13.66
C LYS A 153 -9.71 -8.32 12.43
N ALA A 154 -8.50 -8.10 11.93
CA ALA A 154 -7.96 -8.86 10.82
C ALA A 154 -7.82 -10.36 11.14
N MET A 155 -7.54 -10.70 12.40
CA MET A 155 -7.40 -12.11 12.84
C MET A 155 -8.71 -12.78 13.28
N GLN A 156 -9.71 -12.01 13.68
CA GLN A 156 -10.90 -12.54 14.37
C GLN A 156 -12.23 -12.24 13.68
N SER A 157 -12.23 -11.45 12.61
CA SER A 157 -13.44 -11.07 11.90
C SER A 157 -13.28 -11.25 10.38
N ASP A 158 -14.30 -10.91 9.63
CA ASP A 158 -14.30 -10.91 8.17
C ASP A 158 -13.65 -9.66 7.54
N LEU A 159 -12.88 -8.90 8.30
CA LEU A 159 -12.22 -7.67 7.83
C LEU A 159 -11.36 -7.91 6.58
N ILE A 160 -10.62 -9.01 6.56
CA ILE A 160 -9.80 -9.37 5.39
C ILE A 160 -10.69 -9.54 4.15
N ASN A 161 -11.82 -10.23 4.28
CA ASN A 161 -12.74 -10.40 3.15
C ASN A 161 -13.30 -9.06 2.65
N LYS A 162 -13.60 -8.13 3.56
CA LYS A 162 -14.05 -6.78 3.21
C LYS A 162 -12.97 -5.98 2.48
N TRP A 163 -11.71 -6.12 2.88
CA TRP A 163 -10.58 -5.53 2.16
C TRP A 163 -10.42 -6.12 0.76
N VAL A 164 -10.48 -7.46 0.66
CA VAL A 164 -10.41 -8.16 -0.64
C VAL A 164 -11.54 -7.72 -1.58
N ASP A 165 -12.76 -7.61 -1.08
CA ASP A 165 -13.90 -7.11 -1.86
C ASP A 165 -13.70 -5.65 -2.32
N ALA A 166 -13.11 -4.82 -1.47
CA ALA A 166 -12.81 -3.43 -1.78
C ALA A 166 -11.79 -3.32 -2.92
N ASP A 167 -10.72 -4.13 -2.85
CA ASP A 167 -9.69 -4.18 -3.88
C ASP A 167 -10.25 -4.73 -5.20
N ALA A 168 -10.96 -5.85 -5.16
CA ALA A 168 -11.51 -6.50 -6.34
C ALA A 168 -12.47 -5.58 -7.11
N LYS A 169 -13.35 -4.86 -6.39
CA LYS A 169 -14.26 -3.88 -6.99
C LYS A 169 -13.53 -2.72 -7.66
N ALA A 170 -12.46 -2.23 -7.03
CA ALA A 170 -11.68 -1.13 -7.58
C ALA A 170 -10.91 -1.56 -8.83
N ILE A 171 -10.31 -2.76 -8.81
CA ILE A 171 -9.56 -3.31 -9.93
C ILE A 171 -10.52 -3.58 -11.10
N ALA A 172 -11.65 -4.24 -10.86
CA ALA A 172 -12.65 -4.52 -11.90
C ALA A 172 -13.12 -3.22 -12.57
N ALA A 173 -13.52 -2.22 -11.77
CA ALA A 173 -13.94 -0.92 -12.30
C ALA A 173 -12.83 -0.21 -13.10
N GLY A 174 -11.57 -0.35 -12.69
CA GLY A 174 -10.45 0.26 -13.39
C GLY A 174 -10.17 -0.35 -14.76
N PHE A 175 -10.45 -1.64 -14.92
CA PHE A 175 -10.35 -2.35 -16.20
C PHE A 175 -11.67 -2.38 -16.99
N GLY A 176 -12.74 -1.75 -16.50
CA GLY A 176 -14.02 -1.61 -17.21
C GLY A 176 -14.93 -2.83 -17.10
N PHE A 177 -14.83 -3.61 -16.02
CA PHE A 177 -15.70 -4.75 -15.70
C PHE A 177 -16.79 -4.41 -14.69
#